data_558fe1883cb13efa446fc0fd63f426a5
#
_entry.id   558fe1883cb13efa446fc0fd63f426a5
#
_cell.length_a   1.000
_cell.length_b   1.000
_cell.length_c   1.000
_cell.angle_alpha   90.00
_cell.angle_beta   90.00
_cell.angle_gamma   90.00
#
_symmetry.space_group_name_H-M   'P 1'
#
loop_
_entity.id
_entity.type
_entity.pdbx_description
1 polymer ?
#
loop_
_entity_poly.entity_id
_entity_poly.type
_entity_poly.pdbx_seq_one_letter_code
_entity_poly.pdbx_strand_id
1 'polypeptide(L)'
;MFKKMREKNPYKYNGDALVVENKNDKSKTKSVYIESYGCAMNFSDSEIVASILSKNGYKTSDDLYTADLILVNTCSIREKAELTVRKRLEKFNKVRKTNSNVKVGVLGCMAERLKHKFLEEEKIVDLVVGPDAYKDLPNLLQEIEDGRSAVNVILSKDETYGDITPTRINSNGVSAFISITRGCDNMCTFCVVPFTRGRERSRDPQSIIKELNDLHEKGFKEITLLGQNVDSYLWYGGGLKKDFSKASEILKASSINFAKLLEMCALTQPKMRIRFSTSNPQDMSLDVIKVMSKYENICNYIHLPVQSGSDKVLKAMNRQHTREEYIKLVENIFQIIPDCSISHDMISGFPNESEQDHNDTLSLMEKVKYSFGYMFKYSERPGTLAAKKLEDNIDEETKSRRLSEIVELQQKHSLYRSKEFIGKTVEVLIEKESKKSNLHWAGRNQQNTTVVFPKENYSIGDFVNVKINSCTSATLIGEAIAFSKNN
;
A
#
# COMPACT_ATOMS: atom_id res chain seq x y z
N MET A 1 -15.35 -26.73 -10.02
CA MET A 1 -15.93 -25.40 -10.30
C MET A 1 -15.09 -24.27 -9.66
N PHE A 2 -13.75 -24.38 -9.73
CA PHE A 2 -12.79 -23.43 -9.12
C PHE A 2 -12.10 -22.57 -10.19
N LYS A 3 -12.89 -21.94 -11.07
CA LYS A 3 -12.34 -20.95 -12.02
C LYS A 3 -12.81 -19.55 -11.64
N LYS A 4 -11.84 -18.69 -11.26
CA LYS A 4 -11.96 -17.23 -11.12
C LYS A 4 -12.48 -16.69 -9.79
N MET A 5 -11.81 -16.96 -8.67
CA MET A 5 -11.64 -15.92 -7.67
C MET A 5 -10.30 -15.24 -7.91
N ARG A 6 -10.26 -14.27 -8.81
CA ARG A 6 -9.13 -13.35 -8.94
C ARG A 6 -9.12 -12.48 -7.69
N GLU A 7 -8.05 -12.59 -6.91
CA GLU A 7 -7.71 -11.62 -5.86
C GLU A 7 -7.97 -10.20 -6.37
N LYS A 8 -9.00 -9.56 -5.86
CA LYS A 8 -9.22 -8.13 -6.08
C LYS A 8 -8.32 -7.38 -5.12
N ASN A 9 -7.05 -7.21 -5.47
CA ASN A 9 -6.26 -6.15 -4.88
C ASN A 9 -6.91 -4.83 -5.33
N PRO A 10 -7.47 -3.99 -4.44
CA PRO A 10 -8.01 -2.69 -4.81
C PRO A 10 -6.92 -1.78 -5.42
N TYR A 11 -5.65 -2.10 -5.19
CA TYR A 11 -4.47 -1.43 -5.74
C TYR A 11 -3.88 -2.15 -6.96
N LYS A 12 -4.64 -2.95 -7.69
CA LYS A 12 -4.23 -3.48 -8.99
C LYS A 12 -4.31 -2.37 -10.03
N TYR A 13 -3.29 -1.56 -10.06
CA TYR A 13 -3.03 -0.70 -11.21
C TYR A 13 -2.51 -1.59 -12.35
N ASN A 14 -3.30 -1.75 -13.41
CA ASN A 14 -2.82 -2.24 -14.68
C ASN A 14 -1.92 -1.12 -15.24
N GLY A 15 -0.73 -1.50 -15.70
CA GLY A 15 0.26 -0.53 -16.16
C GLY A 15 -0.17 0.26 -17.41
N ASP A 16 -0.94 1.33 -17.16
CA ASP A 16 -1.21 2.37 -18.15
C ASP A 16 -0.41 3.60 -17.72
N ALA A 17 0.46 4.10 -18.57
CA ALA A 17 1.37 5.20 -18.30
C ALA A 17 0.74 6.55 -18.66
N LEU A 18 1.08 7.63 -17.97
CA LEU A 18 0.63 8.98 -18.27
C LEU A 18 1.76 9.89 -18.73
N VAL A 19 1.42 10.82 -19.63
CA VAL A 19 2.32 11.79 -20.23
C VAL A 19 2.24 13.12 -19.47
N VAL A 20 3.36 13.63 -18.98
CA VAL A 20 3.50 15.00 -18.47
C VAL A 20 4.21 15.84 -19.53
N GLU A 21 3.55 16.88 -20.06
CA GLU A 21 4.19 17.82 -20.97
C GLU A 21 5.04 18.85 -20.21
N ASN A 22 6.34 18.82 -20.42
CA ASN A 22 7.23 19.90 -20.01
C ASN A 22 7.68 20.68 -21.26
N LYS A 23 7.34 21.96 -21.33
CA LYS A 23 7.45 22.79 -22.55
C LYS A 23 8.79 23.54 -22.71
N ASN A 24 9.92 23.09 -22.21
CA ASN A 24 11.20 23.77 -22.45
C ASN A 24 12.38 22.80 -22.36
N ASP A 25 12.75 22.17 -23.46
CA ASP A 25 14.13 22.03 -23.88
C ASP A 25 14.23 21.28 -25.23
N LYS A 26 15.10 21.77 -26.16
CA LYS A 26 15.32 21.20 -27.50
C LYS A 26 16.39 20.08 -27.50
N SER A 27 16.84 19.57 -26.38
CA SER A 27 17.57 18.30 -26.29
C SER A 27 16.64 17.15 -26.54
N LYS A 28 17.11 16.07 -27.15
CA LYS A 28 16.33 14.87 -27.45
C LYS A 28 15.84 14.26 -26.12
N THR A 29 14.61 14.60 -25.68
CA THR A 29 14.02 14.13 -24.42
C THR A 29 13.86 12.61 -24.53
N LYS A 30 14.52 11.86 -23.64
CA LYS A 30 14.39 10.40 -23.55
C LYS A 30 13.05 10.01 -22.95
N SER A 31 12.52 8.88 -23.34
CA SER A 31 11.25 8.35 -22.84
C SER A 31 11.46 7.22 -21.83
N VAL A 32 10.66 7.19 -20.75
CA VAL A 32 10.67 6.12 -19.75
C VAL A 32 9.30 5.49 -19.60
N TYR A 33 9.25 4.19 -19.71
CA TYR A 33 8.07 3.37 -19.39
C TYR A 33 8.23 2.75 -18.01
N ILE A 34 7.26 2.97 -17.09
CA ILE A 34 7.34 2.51 -15.70
C ILE A 34 6.16 1.60 -15.38
N GLU A 35 6.46 0.35 -15.00
CA GLU A 35 5.47 -0.58 -14.44
C GLU A 35 5.67 -0.74 -12.93
N SER A 36 4.56 -0.77 -12.18
CA SER A 36 4.58 -0.99 -10.72
C SER A 36 3.79 -2.23 -10.35
N TYR A 37 4.43 -3.14 -9.61
CA TYR A 37 3.83 -4.36 -9.10
C TYR A 37 3.96 -4.44 -7.58
N GLY A 38 2.89 -4.86 -6.90
CA GLY A 38 2.93 -5.10 -5.45
C GLY A 38 1.97 -4.23 -4.65
N CYS A 39 2.48 -3.45 -3.70
CA CYS A 39 1.69 -2.65 -2.77
C CYS A 39 1.66 -1.16 -3.14
N ALA A 40 0.81 -0.38 -2.44
CA ALA A 40 0.71 1.07 -2.62
C ALA A 40 2.06 1.79 -2.44
N MET A 41 2.94 1.29 -1.55
CA MET A 41 4.28 1.85 -1.39
C MET A 41 5.16 1.73 -2.64
N ASN A 42 5.08 0.62 -3.39
CA ASN A 42 5.82 0.50 -4.65
C ASN A 42 5.29 1.47 -5.69
N PHE A 43 3.97 1.70 -5.70
CA PHE A 43 3.38 2.70 -6.58
C PHE A 43 3.86 4.12 -6.22
N SER A 44 3.80 4.49 -4.94
CA SER A 44 4.34 5.78 -4.45
C SER A 44 5.84 5.93 -4.74
N ASP A 45 6.64 4.86 -4.61
CA ASP A 45 8.05 4.87 -5.00
C ASP A 45 8.24 5.12 -6.51
N SER A 46 7.37 4.57 -7.35
CA SER A 46 7.43 4.84 -8.80
C SER A 46 7.10 6.29 -9.16
N GLU A 47 6.25 6.96 -8.40
CA GLU A 47 5.98 8.39 -8.56
C GLU A 47 7.20 9.25 -8.18
N ILE A 48 7.96 8.83 -7.15
CA ILE A 48 9.24 9.46 -6.77
C ILE A 48 10.26 9.26 -7.89
N VAL A 49 10.41 8.04 -8.40
CA VAL A 49 11.31 7.71 -9.52
C VAL A 49 10.98 8.53 -10.76
N ALA A 50 9.70 8.64 -11.12
CA ALA A 50 9.26 9.46 -12.25
C ALA A 50 9.63 10.95 -12.07
N SER A 51 9.50 11.47 -10.83
CA SER A 51 9.91 12.84 -10.52
C SER A 51 11.43 13.06 -10.69
N ILE A 52 12.25 12.11 -10.19
CA ILE A 52 13.70 12.17 -10.34
C ILE A 52 14.08 12.15 -11.82
N LEU A 53 13.50 11.23 -12.59
CA LEU A 53 13.79 11.08 -14.02
C LEU A 53 13.31 12.28 -14.84
N SER A 54 12.16 12.85 -14.52
CA SER A 54 11.65 14.05 -15.19
C SER A 54 12.60 15.26 -15.04
N LYS A 55 13.21 15.42 -13.86
CA LYS A 55 14.25 16.45 -13.64
C LYS A 55 15.55 16.19 -14.40
N ASN A 56 15.75 14.96 -14.88
CA ASN A 56 16.94 14.50 -15.59
C ASN A 56 16.68 14.22 -17.09
N GLY A 57 15.70 14.89 -17.69
CA GLY A 57 15.45 14.85 -19.13
C GLY A 57 14.68 13.64 -19.64
N TYR A 58 14.03 12.88 -18.78
CA TYR A 58 13.13 11.79 -19.18
C TYR A 58 11.67 12.22 -19.12
N LYS A 59 10.88 11.79 -20.12
CA LYS A 59 9.43 11.92 -20.14
C LYS A 59 8.79 10.56 -19.95
N THR A 60 7.79 10.45 -19.10
CA THR A 60 7.00 9.21 -18.94
C THR A 60 6.22 8.90 -20.21
N SER A 61 6.17 7.63 -20.61
CA SER A 61 5.48 7.11 -21.79
C SER A 61 4.63 5.90 -21.43
N ASP A 62 3.49 5.75 -22.07
CA ASP A 62 2.62 4.56 -22.03
C ASP A 62 3.00 3.53 -23.09
N ASP A 63 3.80 3.92 -24.06
CA ASP A 63 4.23 2.99 -25.09
C ASP A 63 5.53 2.29 -24.71
N LEU A 64 5.41 1.02 -24.40
CA LEU A 64 6.52 0.13 -24.09
C LEU A 64 7.52 -0.03 -25.25
N TYR A 65 7.05 0.05 -26.50
CA TYR A 65 7.87 -0.28 -27.66
C TYR A 65 8.75 0.87 -28.15
N THR A 66 8.36 2.09 -27.81
CA THR A 66 9.09 3.32 -28.16
C THR A 66 9.92 3.89 -27.02
N ALA A 67 9.85 3.27 -25.83
CA ALA A 67 10.59 3.72 -24.66
C ALA A 67 12.10 3.52 -24.81
N ASP A 68 12.89 4.51 -24.36
CA ASP A 68 14.35 4.43 -24.26
C ASP A 68 14.77 3.70 -22.98
N LEU A 69 13.96 3.79 -21.93
CA LEU A 69 14.16 3.16 -20.64
C LEU A 69 12.87 2.46 -20.18
N ILE A 70 12.98 1.20 -19.77
CA ILE A 70 11.90 0.43 -19.17
C ILE A 70 12.27 0.18 -17.72
N LEU A 71 11.42 0.59 -16.78
CA LEU A 71 11.59 0.34 -15.35
C LEU A 71 10.45 -0.50 -14.81
N VAL A 72 10.78 -1.51 -14.02
CA VAL A 72 9.80 -2.31 -13.30
C VAL A 72 10.05 -2.24 -11.79
N ASN A 73 9.12 -1.62 -11.08
CA ASN A 73 9.16 -1.52 -9.62
C ASN A 73 8.41 -2.69 -9.00
N THR A 74 9.07 -3.45 -8.12
CA THR A 74 8.58 -4.75 -7.72
C THR A 74 8.58 -4.97 -6.21
N CYS A 75 7.61 -5.77 -5.76
CA CYS A 75 7.47 -6.21 -4.37
C CYS A 75 8.12 -7.58 -4.18
N SER A 76 8.70 -7.81 -3.01
CA SER A 76 9.29 -9.09 -2.59
C SER A 76 8.39 -9.91 -1.64
N ILE A 77 7.21 -9.39 -1.30
CA ILE A 77 6.34 -10.01 -0.29
C ILE A 77 5.61 -11.24 -0.85
N ARG A 78 5.33 -11.28 -2.17
CA ARG A 78 4.51 -12.32 -2.79
C ARG A 78 5.29 -13.02 -3.91
N GLU A 79 5.36 -14.35 -3.86
CA GLU A 79 5.99 -15.17 -4.90
C GLU A 79 5.38 -14.94 -6.28
N LYS A 80 4.06 -14.82 -6.35
CA LYS A 80 3.34 -14.51 -7.59
C LYS A 80 3.78 -13.18 -8.22
N ALA A 81 4.18 -12.19 -7.40
CA ALA A 81 4.72 -10.93 -7.92
C ALA A 81 6.07 -11.15 -8.60
N GLU A 82 6.94 -11.96 -8.01
CA GLU A 82 8.23 -12.33 -8.60
C GLU A 82 8.06 -13.07 -9.93
N LEU A 83 7.22 -14.11 -9.98
CA LEU A 83 6.90 -14.83 -11.20
C LEU A 83 6.31 -13.91 -12.29
N THR A 84 5.48 -12.96 -11.90
CA THR A 84 4.91 -11.98 -12.83
C THR A 84 6.01 -11.10 -13.42
N VAL A 85 6.94 -10.62 -12.60
CA VAL A 85 8.07 -9.80 -13.05
C VAL A 85 8.95 -10.59 -14.03
N ARG A 86 9.32 -11.82 -13.72
CA ARG A 86 10.14 -12.66 -14.62
C ARG A 86 9.46 -12.84 -15.99
N LYS A 87 8.14 -13.10 -16.03
CA LYS A 87 7.38 -13.14 -17.29
C LYS A 87 7.35 -11.78 -18.02
N ARG A 88 7.37 -10.67 -17.29
CA ARG A 88 7.45 -9.32 -17.91
C ARG A 88 8.83 -9.10 -18.54
N LEU A 89 9.91 -9.53 -17.89
CA LEU A 89 11.27 -9.45 -18.45
C LEU A 89 11.40 -10.23 -19.78
N GLU A 90 10.73 -11.38 -19.91
CA GLU A 90 10.66 -12.08 -21.20
C GLU A 90 10.00 -11.22 -22.29
N LYS A 91 8.96 -10.44 -21.94
CA LYS A 91 8.33 -9.51 -22.88
C LYS A 91 9.27 -8.34 -23.23
N PHE A 92 10.00 -7.80 -22.25
CA PHE A 92 10.98 -6.72 -22.49
C PHE A 92 12.13 -7.20 -23.39
N ASN A 93 12.51 -8.48 -23.28
CA ASN A 93 13.49 -9.07 -24.17
C ASN A 93 13.02 -9.08 -25.64
N LYS A 94 11.71 -9.26 -25.88
CA LYS A 94 11.14 -9.11 -27.23
C LYS A 94 11.20 -7.65 -27.72
N VAL A 95 10.96 -6.68 -26.83
CA VAL A 95 11.12 -5.27 -27.16
C VAL A 95 12.56 -4.94 -27.55
N ARG A 96 13.55 -5.44 -26.76
CA ARG A 96 14.98 -5.23 -27.07
C ARG A 96 15.41 -5.80 -28.43
N LYS A 97 14.76 -6.84 -28.93
CA LYS A 97 15.02 -7.37 -30.29
C LYS A 97 14.60 -6.40 -31.39
N THR A 98 13.61 -5.53 -31.14
CA THR A 98 13.14 -4.51 -32.09
C THR A 98 13.76 -3.13 -31.83
N ASN A 99 14.13 -2.84 -30.61
CA ASN A 99 14.81 -1.62 -30.17
C ASN A 99 16.04 -2.03 -29.33
N SER A 100 17.19 -2.22 -30.00
CA SER A 100 18.41 -2.69 -29.35
C SER A 100 18.98 -1.74 -28.30
N ASN A 101 18.63 -0.45 -28.36
CA ASN A 101 19.14 0.58 -27.46
C ASN A 101 18.36 0.70 -26.17
N VAL A 102 17.17 0.07 -26.06
CA VAL A 102 16.34 0.15 -24.86
C VAL A 102 17.08 -0.41 -23.63
N LYS A 103 17.08 0.35 -22.55
CA LYS A 103 17.63 -0.07 -21.27
C LYS A 103 16.51 -0.60 -20.35
N VAL A 104 16.81 -1.62 -19.55
CA VAL A 104 15.84 -2.26 -18.65
C VAL A 104 16.35 -2.24 -17.22
N GLY A 105 15.56 -1.65 -16.31
CA GLY A 105 15.88 -1.57 -14.89
C GLY A 105 14.84 -2.23 -14.00
N VAL A 106 15.29 -2.86 -12.92
CA VAL A 106 14.45 -3.43 -11.87
C VAL A 106 14.63 -2.65 -10.58
N LEU A 107 13.52 -2.20 -10.00
CA LEU A 107 13.47 -1.34 -8.84
C LEU A 107 12.76 -2.02 -7.65
N GLY A 108 12.98 -1.50 -6.46
CA GLY A 108 12.18 -1.79 -5.28
C GLY A 108 12.65 -2.99 -4.46
N CYS A 109 11.74 -3.59 -3.69
CA CYS A 109 12.07 -4.60 -2.68
C CYS A 109 12.69 -5.89 -3.28
N MET A 110 12.29 -6.28 -4.48
CA MET A 110 12.86 -7.46 -5.15
C MET A 110 14.29 -7.16 -5.63
N ALA A 111 14.55 -5.96 -6.13
CA ALA A 111 15.88 -5.50 -6.49
C ALA A 111 16.81 -5.54 -5.27
N GLU A 112 16.38 -5.01 -4.12
CA GLU A 112 17.14 -5.05 -2.87
C GLU A 112 17.42 -6.48 -2.39
N ARG A 113 16.47 -7.39 -2.51
CA ARG A 113 16.63 -8.78 -2.05
C ARG A 113 17.57 -9.60 -2.94
N LEU A 114 17.46 -9.47 -4.25
CA LEU A 114 18.22 -10.28 -5.21
C LEU A 114 19.57 -9.67 -5.58
N LYS A 115 19.70 -8.34 -5.52
CA LYS A 115 20.96 -7.62 -5.74
C LYS A 115 21.65 -8.00 -7.06
N HIS A 116 22.96 -8.22 -7.03
CA HIS A 116 23.75 -8.62 -8.20
C HIS A 116 23.28 -9.93 -8.85
N LYS A 117 22.73 -10.86 -8.07
CA LYS A 117 22.21 -12.13 -8.58
C LYS A 117 21.16 -11.92 -9.67
N PHE A 118 20.40 -10.80 -9.61
CA PHE A 118 19.41 -10.48 -10.62
C PHE A 118 20.03 -10.22 -11.99
N LEU A 119 21.18 -9.54 -12.07
CA LEU A 119 21.92 -9.32 -13.32
C LEU A 119 22.54 -10.62 -13.88
N GLU A 120 22.91 -11.53 -12.99
CA GLU A 120 23.48 -12.83 -13.39
C GLU A 120 22.41 -13.75 -13.99
N GLU A 121 21.21 -13.78 -13.38
CA GLU A 121 20.09 -14.62 -13.79
C GLU A 121 19.35 -14.06 -15.01
N GLU A 122 19.18 -12.73 -15.09
CA GLU A 122 18.33 -12.07 -16.07
C GLU A 122 19.15 -11.12 -16.97
N LYS A 123 19.75 -11.67 -18.03
CA LYS A 123 20.62 -10.92 -18.96
C LYS A 123 19.97 -9.71 -19.64
N ILE A 124 18.64 -9.58 -19.58
CA ILE A 124 17.90 -8.44 -20.08
C ILE A 124 18.01 -7.22 -19.17
N VAL A 125 18.36 -7.40 -17.89
CA VAL A 125 18.42 -6.34 -16.90
C VAL A 125 19.77 -5.63 -16.95
N ASP A 126 19.76 -4.33 -17.14
CA ASP A 126 20.94 -3.46 -17.15
C ASP A 126 21.16 -2.77 -15.80
N LEU A 127 20.06 -2.58 -15.03
CA LEU A 127 19.99 -1.73 -13.83
C LEU A 127 19.21 -2.39 -12.70
N VAL A 128 19.77 -2.41 -11.48
CA VAL A 128 19.11 -2.90 -10.27
C VAL A 128 19.21 -1.86 -9.15
N VAL A 129 18.06 -1.34 -8.67
CA VAL A 129 18.03 -0.25 -7.68
C VAL A 129 17.12 -0.57 -6.51
N GLY A 130 17.68 -0.56 -5.31
CA GLY A 130 16.96 -0.71 -4.05
C GLY A 130 16.05 0.48 -3.70
N PRO A 131 15.10 0.31 -2.76
CA PRO A 131 14.13 1.34 -2.42
C PRO A 131 14.71 2.65 -1.89
N ASP A 132 15.92 2.63 -1.35
CA ASP A 132 16.57 3.80 -0.75
C ASP A 132 17.64 4.43 -1.66
N ALA A 133 17.81 3.91 -2.88
CA ALA A 133 18.85 4.36 -3.81
C ALA A 133 18.30 5.13 -5.04
N TYR A 134 17.03 5.52 -5.06
CA TYR A 134 16.42 6.16 -6.23
C TYR A 134 17.06 7.52 -6.60
N LYS A 135 17.60 8.27 -5.63
CA LYS A 135 18.31 9.53 -5.90
C LYS A 135 19.57 9.34 -6.75
N ASP A 136 20.13 8.14 -6.74
CA ASP A 136 21.32 7.80 -7.53
C ASP A 136 20.99 7.35 -8.97
N LEU A 137 19.71 7.23 -9.32
CA LEU A 137 19.29 6.83 -10.67
C LEU A 137 19.99 7.61 -11.80
N PRO A 138 20.18 8.94 -11.74
CA PRO A 138 20.87 9.66 -12.81
C PRO A 138 22.29 9.16 -13.05
N ASN A 139 23.08 8.90 -11.99
CA ASN A 139 24.44 8.38 -12.09
C ASN A 139 24.46 6.96 -12.65
N LEU A 140 23.56 6.09 -12.14
CA LEU A 140 23.45 4.71 -12.60
C LEU A 140 23.01 4.62 -14.08
N LEU A 141 22.18 5.53 -14.54
CA LEU A 141 21.77 5.62 -15.94
C LEU A 141 22.96 6.01 -16.83
N GLN A 142 23.84 6.92 -16.39
CA GLN A 142 25.07 7.25 -17.09
C GLN A 142 25.97 6.00 -17.21
N GLU A 143 26.12 5.23 -16.15
CA GLU A 143 26.93 4.00 -16.19
C GLU A 143 26.43 2.99 -17.21
N ILE A 144 25.11 2.77 -17.31
CA ILE A 144 24.55 1.84 -18.29
C ILE A 144 24.59 2.37 -19.72
N GLU A 145 24.63 3.70 -19.94
CA GLU A 145 24.86 4.31 -21.24
C GLU A 145 26.31 4.09 -21.70
N ASP A 146 27.26 4.06 -20.77
CA ASP A 146 28.66 3.72 -21.02
C ASP A 146 28.88 2.21 -21.26
N GLY A 147 27.80 1.40 -21.30
CA GLY A 147 27.84 -0.02 -21.61
C GLY A 147 28.14 -0.93 -20.40
N ARG A 148 28.11 -0.39 -19.18
CA ARG A 148 28.26 -1.18 -17.94
C ARG A 148 26.89 -1.56 -17.39
N SER A 149 26.81 -2.61 -16.56
CA SER A 149 25.62 -2.88 -15.72
C SER A 149 25.77 -2.15 -14.40
N ALA A 150 24.68 -1.60 -13.87
CA ALA A 150 24.70 -0.80 -12.65
C ALA A 150 23.81 -1.39 -11.52
N VAL A 151 24.30 -1.39 -10.29
CA VAL A 151 23.58 -1.86 -9.10
C VAL A 151 23.79 -0.92 -7.94
N ASN A 152 22.70 -0.41 -7.37
CA ASN A 152 22.73 0.26 -6.08
C ASN A 152 21.59 -0.25 -5.18
N VAL A 153 21.94 -0.94 -4.09
CA VAL A 153 21.04 -1.61 -3.15
C VAL A 153 21.44 -1.28 -1.70
N ILE A 154 21.63 0.01 -1.45
CA ILE A 154 22.00 0.53 -0.13
C ILE A 154 20.72 0.79 0.68
N LEU A 155 20.71 0.30 1.95
CA LEU A 155 19.68 0.65 2.91
C LEU A 155 20.11 1.91 3.68
N SER A 156 19.44 3.01 3.43
CA SER A 156 19.71 4.29 4.09
C SER A 156 19.19 4.32 5.54
N LYS A 157 19.82 5.13 6.37
CA LYS A 157 19.35 5.43 7.74
C LYS A 157 18.47 6.69 7.78
N ASP A 158 18.55 7.55 6.77
CA ASP A 158 17.95 8.89 6.81
C ASP A 158 17.00 9.16 5.62
N GLU A 159 17.11 8.41 4.51
CA GLU A 159 16.34 8.70 3.29
C GLU A 159 14.84 8.46 3.47
N THR A 160 14.06 9.50 3.29
CA THR A 160 12.58 9.47 3.32
C THR A 160 11.95 10.03 2.05
N TYR A 161 12.77 10.58 1.12
CA TYR A 161 12.33 11.32 -0.08
C TYR A 161 11.42 12.51 0.23
N GLY A 162 11.52 13.08 1.42
CA GLY A 162 10.72 14.22 1.85
C GLY A 162 10.97 15.51 1.08
N ASP A 163 12.11 15.62 0.43
CA ASP A 163 12.54 16.72 -0.43
C ASP A 163 12.08 16.59 -1.90
N ILE A 164 11.45 15.48 -2.26
CA ILE A 164 10.97 15.20 -3.62
C ILE A 164 9.45 15.31 -3.67
N THR A 165 8.93 16.22 -4.50
CA THR A 165 7.50 16.24 -4.84
C THR A 165 7.24 15.15 -5.89
N PRO A 166 6.42 14.11 -5.58
CA PRO A 166 6.18 13.02 -6.51
C PRO A 166 5.45 13.47 -7.78
N THR A 167 5.83 12.91 -8.93
CA THR A 167 5.07 13.03 -10.17
C THR A 167 3.97 11.98 -10.17
N ARG A 168 2.70 12.40 -10.21
CA ARG A 168 1.56 11.48 -10.17
C ARG A 168 1.44 10.69 -11.46
N ILE A 169 1.60 9.37 -11.36
CA ILE A 169 1.51 8.42 -12.48
C ILE A 169 0.19 7.68 -12.36
N ASN A 170 -0.53 7.52 -13.48
CA ASN A 170 -1.81 6.78 -13.51
C ASN A 170 -2.82 7.27 -12.47
N SER A 171 -2.78 8.55 -12.13
CA SER A 171 -3.72 9.15 -11.19
C SER A 171 -5.09 9.31 -11.83
N ASN A 172 -6.14 9.02 -11.04
CA ASN A 172 -7.51 9.38 -11.42
C ASN A 172 -7.83 10.88 -11.18
N GLY A 173 -6.85 11.66 -10.73
CA GLY A 173 -7.03 13.07 -10.36
C GLY A 173 -7.81 13.29 -9.05
N VAL A 174 -8.24 12.22 -8.38
CA VAL A 174 -9.15 12.28 -7.22
C VAL A 174 -8.44 11.91 -5.93
N SER A 175 -7.68 10.83 -5.93
CA SER A 175 -6.98 10.31 -4.74
C SER A 175 -5.49 10.14 -4.96
N ALA A 176 -4.68 10.42 -3.93
CA ALA A 176 -3.24 10.30 -3.98
C ALA A 176 -2.67 9.61 -2.72
N PHE A 177 -1.45 9.08 -2.85
CA PHE A 177 -0.71 8.51 -1.73
C PHE A 177 0.33 9.51 -1.22
N ILE A 178 0.49 9.59 0.11
CA ILE A 178 1.59 10.32 0.75
C ILE A 178 2.35 9.34 1.64
N SER A 179 3.60 9.04 1.31
CA SER A 179 4.47 8.22 2.14
C SER A 179 4.91 9.02 3.37
N ILE A 180 4.67 8.49 4.58
CA ILE A 180 5.01 9.14 5.86
C ILE A 180 6.10 8.40 6.64
N THR A 181 6.25 7.09 6.43
CA THR A 181 7.29 6.27 7.06
C THR A 181 7.93 5.35 6.03
N ARG A 182 9.19 4.98 6.26
CA ARG A 182 9.95 3.97 5.49
C ARG A 182 10.64 3.01 6.44
N GLY A 183 10.68 1.73 6.06
CA GLY A 183 11.23 0.67 6.90
C GLY A 183 10.28 0.24 8.02
N CYS A 184 10.67 -0.75 8.81
CA CYS A 184 9.86 -1.27 9.91
C CYS A 184 10.74 -1.93 10.96
N ASP A 185 10.50 -1.61 12.23
CA ASP A 185 11.26 -2.13 13.36
C ASP A 185 10.60 -3.33 14.05
N ASN A 186 9.40 -3.75 13.65
CA ASN A 186 8.64 -4.81 14.32
C ASN A 186 9.25 -6.21 14.18
N MET A 187 10.11 -6.44 13.18
CA MET A 187 10.86 -7.69 13.00
C MET A 187 9.99 -8.96 13.05
N CYS A 188 8.76 -8.91 12.52
CA CYS A 188 7.91 -10.09 12.39
C CYS A 188 8.68 -11.21 11.66
N THR A 189 8.62 -12.45 12.16
CA THR A 189 9.52 -13.53 11.72
C THR A 189 9.36 -13.92 10.26
N PHE A 190 8.17 -13.76 9.69
CA PHE A 190 7.86 -14.05 8.29
C PHE A 190 8.14 -12.89 7.33
N CYS A 191 8.48 -11.70 7.84
CA CYS A 191 8.47 -10.47 7.06
C CYS A 191 9.84 -10.12 6.48
N VAL A 192 9.88 -9.78 5.18
CA VAL A 192 11.09 -9.34 4.46
C VAL A 192 11.33 -7.84 4.55
N VAL A 193 10.37 -7.05 5.03
CA VAL A 193 10.43 -5.57 5.01
C VAL A 193 11.67 -5.01 5.71
N PRO A 194 12.06 -5.44 6.92
CA PRO A 194 13.27 -4.92 7.56
C PRO A 194 14.55 -5.15 6.74
N PHE A 195 14.56 -6.18 5.89
CA PHE A 195 15.71 -6.55 5.07
C PHE A 195 15.70 -5.91 3.67
N THR A 196 14.55 -5.37 3.24
CA THR A 196 14.42 -4.77 1.91
C THR A 196 14.13 -3.28 1.94
N ARG A 197 13.68 -2.73 3.08
CA ARG A 197 13.38 -1.31 3.28
C ARG A 197 14.07 -0.72 4.52
N GLY A 198 14.87 -1.54 5.20
CA GLY A 198 15.68 -1.13 6.35
C GLY A 198 14.86 -0.83 7.61
N ARG A 199 15.51 -0.12 8.52
CA ARG A 199 14.96 0.29 9.82
C ARG A 199 13.97 1.43 9.64
N GLU A 200 13.08 1.57 10.61
CA GLU A 200 12.01 2.57 10.58
C GLU A 200 12.54 3.99 10.75
N ARG A 201 12.06 4.86 9.87
CA ARG A 201 12.30 6.31 9.88
C ARG A 201 11.07 7.06 9.39
N SER A 202 10.75 8.14 10.08
CA SER A 202 9.60 8.99 9.79
C SER A 202 10.01 10.19 8.94
N ARG A 203 9.16 10.54 7.99
CA ARG A 203 9.32 11.71 7.16
C ARG A 203 8.97 12.99 7.95
N ASP A 204 9.63 14.09 7.66
CA ASP A 204 9.35 15.39 8.25
C ASP A 204 7.88 15.78 8.08
N PRO A 205 7.15 16.11 9.18
CA PRO A 205 5.74 16.47 9.13
C PRO A 205 5.47 17.71 8.27
N GLN A 206 6.37 18.70 8.22
CA GLN A 206 6.17 19.88 7.39
C GLN A 206 6.22 19.54 5.90
N SER A 207 7.08 18.59 5.50
CA SER A 207 7.13 18.12 4.12
C SER A 207 5.85 17.34 3.73
N ILE A 208 5.23 16.61 4.68
CA ILE A 208 3.94 15.94 4.49
C ILE A 208 2.81 16.94 4.32
N ILE A 209 2.75 17.95 5.17
CA ILE A 209 1.75 19.03 5.10
C ILE A 209 1.89 19.84 3.80
N LYS A 210 3.11 20.12 3.37
CA LYS A 210 3.34 20.77 2.08
C LYS A 210 2.80 19.94 0.92
N GLU A 211 3.10 18.64 0.88
CA GLU A 211 2.59 17.74 -0.17
C GLU A 211 1.06 17.64 -0.15
N LEU A 212 0.44 17.63 1.05
CA LEU A 212 -1.01 17.66 1.22
C LEU A 212 -1.62 18.94 0.59
N ASN A 213 -1.03 20.12 0.84
CA ASN A 213 -1.46 21.38 0.25
C ASN A 213 -1.30 21.39 -1.28
N ASP A 214 -0.14 20.96 -1.78
CA ASP A 214 0.13 20.85 -3.22
C ASP A 214 -0.90 19.94 -3.94
N LEU A 215 -1.34 18.86 -3.28
CA LEU A 215 -2.38 17.97 -3.81
C LEU A 215 -3.75 18.64 -3.81
N HIS A 216 -4.10 19.34 -2.73
CA HIS A 216 -5.37 20.07 -2.65
C HIS A 216 -5.46 21.15 -3.74
N GLU A 217 -4.40 21.94 -3.95
CA GLU A 217 -4.31 22.95 -5.00
C GLU A 217 -4.46 22.37 -6.42
N LYS A 218 -4.00 21.11 -6.62
CA LYS A 218 -4.17 20.35 -7.86
C LYS A 218 -5.54 19.70 -8.00
N GLY A 219 -6.47 19.93 -7.07
CA GLY A 219 -7.85 19.44 -7.12
C GLY A 219 -8.08 18.03 -6.58
N PHE A 220 -7.08 17.38 -5.97
CA PHE A 220 -7.28 16.09 -5.31
C PHE A 220 -8.24 16.22 -4.14
N LYS A 221 -9.08 15.21 -3.94
CA LYS A 221 -10.14 15.15 -2.93
C LYS A 221 -9.85 14.20 -1.78
N GLU A 222 -8.96 13.25 -1.97
CA GLU A 222 -8.63 12.24 -0.97
C GLU A 222 -7.12 11.97 -0.97
N ILE A 223 -6.55 11.79 0.23
CA ILE A 223 -5.20 11.24 0.41
C ILE A 223 -5.24 9.94 1.21
N THR A 224 -4.25 9.10 0.99
CA THR A 224 -3.95 7.97 1.88
C THR A 224 -2.53 8.09 2.39
N LEU A 225 -2.37 8.22 3.72
CA LEU A 225 -1.06 8.19 4.38
C LEU A 225 -0.53 6.74 4.34
N LEU A 226 0.68 6.56 3.82
CA LEU A 226 1.30 5.26 3.62
C LEU A 226 2.57 5.06 4.45
N GLY A 227 2.74 3.82 4.91
CA GLY A 227 3.95 3.33 5.54
C GLY A 227 3.97 1.81 5.57
N GLN A 228 5.00 1.21 6.13
CA GLN A 228 5.02 -0.21 6.48
C GLN A 228 4.31 -0.48 7.81
N ASN A 229 4.21 0.56 8.63
CA ASN A 229 3.44 0.66 9.86
C ASN A 229 3.23 2.16 10.13
N VAL A 230 2.06 2.70 9.80
CA VAL A 230 1.81 4.15 9.93
C VAL A 230 1.63 4.58 11.37
N ASP A 231 1.07 3.71 12.22
CA ASP A 231 0.78 4.02 13.62
C ASP A 231 2.06 4.25 14.43
N SER A 232 3.17 3.70 13.95
CA SER A 232 4.47 3.84 14.59
C SER A 232 5.19 5.13 14.22
N TYR A 233 4.62 5.98 13.37
CA TYR A 233 5.21 7.27 12.99
C TYR A 233 5.63 8.07 14.21
N LEU A 234 6.90 8.46 14.23
CA LEU A 234 7.51 9.26 15.29
C LEU A 234 8.63 10.11 14.70
N TRP A 235 8.36 11.39 14.53
CA TRP A 235 9.36 12.35 14.07
C TRP A 235 9.88 13.20 15.25
N TYR A 236 11.19 13.33 15.38
CA TYR A 236 11.87 14.06 16.44
C TYR A 236 13.10 14.82 15.93
N GLY A 237 13.02 15.30 14.66
CA GLY A 237 14.11 15.98 13.98
C GLY A 237 14.84 15.14 12.92
N GLY A 238 14.37 13.90 12.68
CA GLY A 238 14.95 12.94 11.72
C GLY A 238 15.66 11.75 12.38
N GLY A 239 16.20 10.86 11.53
CA GLY A 239 16.91 9.65 11.97
C GLY A 239 16.01 8.43 12.23
N LEU A 240 16.61 7.39 12.82
CA LEU A 240 15.95 6.11 13.06
C LEU A 240 15.06 6.15 14.31
N LYS A 241 13.83 5.64 14.24
CA LYS A 241 12.90 5.57 15.37
C LYS A 241 13.55 4.93 16.63
N LYS A 242 14.32 3.87 16.46
CA LYS A 242 15.00 3.17 17.57
C LYS A 242 15.95 4.06 18.38
N ASP A 243 16.45 5.15 17.81
CA ASP A 243 17.40 6.05 18.48
C ASP A 243 16.67 7.16 19.28
N PHE A 244 15.33 7.24 19.23
CA PHE A 244 14.53 8.21 19.97
C PHE A 244 14.79 8.20 21.47
N SER A 245 15.03 7.04 22.08
CA SER A 245 15.35 6.93 23.51
C SER A 245 16.59 7.72 23.91
N LYS A 246 17.55 7.91 22.97
CA LYS A 246 18.80 8.64 23.13
C LYS A 246 18.70 10.13 22.79
N ALA A 247 17.55 10.56 22.24
CA ALA A 247 17.33 11.96 21.89
C ALA A 247 17.29 12.86 23.14
N SER A 248 17.66 14.13 22.96
CA SER A 248 17.55 15.12 24.04
C SER A 248 16.10 15.32 24.50
N GLU A 249 15.90 15.78 25.72
CA GLU A 249 14.55 16.04 26.25
C GLU A 249 13.80 17.10 25.43
N ILE A 250 14.51 18.05 24.83
CA ILE A 250 13.93 19.06 23.93
C ILE A 250 13.36 18.37 22.68
N LEU A 251 14.10 17.48 22.05
CA LEU A 251 13.64 16.72 20.87
C LEU A 251 12.48 15.78 21.21
N LYS A 252 12.53 15.12 22.38
CA LYS A 252 11.43 14.28 22.86
C LYS A 252 10.16 15.08 23.08
N ALA A 253 10.26 16.26 23.72
CA ALA A 253 9.11 17.13 24.01
C ALA A 253 8.49 17.72 22.73
N SER A 254 9.30 17.99 21.69
CA SER A 254 8.85 18.51 20.39
C SER A 254 8.44 17.41 19.39
N SER A 255 8.51 16.13 19.78
CA SER A 255 8.22 15.02 18.89
C SER A 255 6.76 15.00 18.43
N ILE A 256 6.58 14.54 17.19
CA ILE A 256 5.28 14.38 16.54
C ILE A 256 5.04 12.90 16.28
N ASN A 257 4.05 12.32 16.96
CA ASN A 257 3.58 10.97 16.74
C ASN A 257 2.48 10.92 15.67
N PHE A 258 1.99 9.71 15.36
CA PHE A 258 0.97 9.54 14.32
C PHE A 258 -0.33 10.27 14.64
N ALA A 259 -0.81 10.26 15.88
CA ALA A 259 -2.04 10.98 16.28
C ALA A 259 -1.91 12.49 16.00
N LYS A 260 -0.79 13.11 16.41
CA LYS A 260 -0.54 14.52 16.13
C LYS A 260 -0.45 14.82 14.63
N LEU A 261 0.25 13.97 13.86
CA LEU A 261 0.36 14.13 12.41
C LEU A 261 -1.02 14.03 11.73
N LEU A 262 -1.83 13.05 12.13
CA LEU A 262 -3.16 12.84 11.59
C LEU A 262 -4.08 14.05 11.87
N GLU A 263 -4.03 14.61 13.08
CA GLU A 263 -4.72 15.83 13.47
C GLU A 263 -4.24 17.04 12.65
N MET A 264 -2.91 17.21 12.47
CA MET A 264 -2.35 18.28 11.63
C MET A 264 -2.88 18.19 10.19
N CYS A 265 -2.90 16.99 9.60
CA CYS A 265 -3.43 16.80 8.24
C CYS A 265 -4.92 17.16 8.17
N ALA A 266 -5.72 16.71 9.15
CA ALA A 266 -7.16 16.98 9.20
C ALA A 266 -7.51 18.47 9.30
N LEU A 267 -6.77 19.20 10.14
CA LEU A 267 -6.95 20.64 10.33
C LEU A 267 -6.45 21.46 9.13
N THR A 268 -5.37 21.02 8.48
CA THR A 268 -4.78 21.75 7.33
C THR A 268 -5.71 21.75 6.13
N GLN A 269 -6.34 20.61 5.82
CA GLN A 269 -7.26 20.48 4.68
C GLN A 269 -8.58 19.82 5.10
N PRO A 270 -9.49 20.56 5.75
CA PRO A 270 -10.73 20.00 6.31
C PRO A 270 -11.72 19.47 5.25
N LYS A 271 -11.56 19.85 3.99
CA LYS A 271 -12.37 19.34 2.86
C LYS A 271 -11.74 18.13 2.17
N MET A 272 -10.49 17.81 2.45
CA MET A 272 -9.85 16.60 1.94
C MET A 272 -10.16 15.39 2.81
N ARG A 273 -10.58 14.30 2.20
CA ARG A 273 -10.75 13.02 2.87
C ARG A 273 -9.39 12.38 3.16
N ILE A 274 -9.17 11.94 4.39
CA ILE A 274 -7.90 11.36 4.84
C ILE A 274 -8.11 9.89 5.19
N ARG A 275 -7.31 9.04 4.57
CA ARG A 275 -7.14 7.62 4.91
C ARG A 275 -5.72 7.36 5.35
N PHE A 276 -5.53 6.25 6.02
CA PHE A 276 -4.21 5.68 6.27
C PHE A 276 -4.23 4.17 6.07
N SER A 277 -3.08 3.57 5.85
CA SER A 277 -2.99 2.14 5.55
C SER A 277 -1.77 1.52 6.20
N THR A 278 -1.95 0.28 6.64
CA THR A 278 -0.93 -0.55 7.27
C THR A 278 -0.68 -0.19 8.73
N SER A 279 -1.68 -0.46 9.57
CA SER A 279 -1.59 -0.40 11.02
C SER A 279 -0.96 -1.66 11.63
N ASN A 280 -0.49 -1.54 12.87
CA ASN A 280 -0.11 -2.68 13.68
C ASN A 280 -0.86 -2.60 15.02
N PRO A 281 -1.51 -3.68 15.47
CA PRO A 281 -2.30 -3.67 16.72
C PRO A 281 -1.55 -3.11 17.94
N GLN A 282 -0.27 -3.39 18.05
CA GLN A 282 0.55 -2.92 19.17
C GLN A 282 0.84 -1.41 19.13
N ASP A 283 0.89 -0.80 17.94
CA ASP A 283 1.22 0.61 17.75
C ASP A 283 -0.03 1.50 17.63
N MET A 284 -1.22 0.90 17.39
CA MET A 284 -2.50 1.59 17.34
C MET A 284 -2.89 2.13 18.72
N SER A 285 -2.72 3.42 18.94
CA SER A 285 -3.03 4.07 20.21
C SER A 285 -4.48 4.55 20.29
N LEU A 286 -5.00 4.69 21.51
CA LEU A 286 -6.32 5.29 21.76
C LEU A 286 -6.38 6.74 21.27
N ASP A 287 -5.25 7.46 21.24
CA ASP A 287 -5.23 8.85 20.77
C ASP A 287 -5.45 8.92 19.26
N VAL A 288 -4.97 7.97 18.46
CA VAL A 288 -5.30 7.87 17.03
C VAL A 288 -6.80 7.69 16.85
N ILE A 289 -7.42 6.78 17.60
CA ILE A 289 -8.87 6.49 17.51
C ILE A 289 -9.69 7.72 17.91
N LYS A 290 -9.28 8.46 18.96
CA LYS A 290 -9.92 9.72 19.37
C LYS A 290 -9.79 10.80 18.29
N VAL A 291 -8.64 10.95 17.66
CA VAL A 291 -8.45 11.90 16.56
C VAL A 291 -9.35 11.53 15.38
N MET A 292 -9.44 10.24 15.03
CA MET A 292 -10.38 9.78 13.98
C MET A 292 -11.83 10.15 14.29
N SER A 293 -12.27 9.94 15.53
CA SER A 293 -13.66 10.27 15.92
C SER A 293 -13.95 11.77 15.99
N LYS A 294 -12.91 12.60 16.14
CA LYS A 294 -13.03 14.07 16.28
C LYS A 294 -13.18 14.78 14.93
N TYR A 295 -12.56 14.27 13.86
CA TYR A 295 -12.48 14.94 12.57
C TYR A 295 -13.23 14.18 11.48
N GLU A 296 -14.34 14.74 10.99
CA GLU A 296 -15.23 14.13 9.99
C GLU A 296 -14.52 13.79 8.66
N ASN A 297 -13.43 14.48 8.33
CA ASN A 297 -12.65 14.22 7.11
C ASN A 297 -11.66 13.06 7.24
N ILE A 298 -11.49 12.48 8.43
CA ILE A 298 -10.74 11.23 8.60
C ILE A 298 -11.70 10.05 8.45
N CYS A 299 -11.35 9.12 7.57
CA CYS A 299 -12.22 7.99 7.23
C CYS A 299 -12.36 6.99 8.38
N ASN A 300 -13.58 6.49 8.61
CA ASN A 300 -13.91 5.46 9.59
C ASN A 300 -13.52 4.06 9.09
N TYR A 301 -12.24 3.87 8.76
CA TYR A 301 -11.69 2.63 8.25
C TYR A 301 -10.28 2.41 8.79
N ILE A 302 -10.03 1.22 9.32
CA ILE A 302 -8.72 0.80 9.80
C ILE A 302 -8.35 -0.55 9.17
N HIS A 303 -7.18 -0.60 8.51
CA HIS A 303 -6.56 -1.87 8.14
C HIS A 303 -5.65 -2.32 9.27
N LEU A 304 -6.06 -3.35 10.02
CA LEU A 304 -5.45 -3.80 11.27
C LEU A 304 -5.02 -5.28 11.18
N PRO A 305 -3.88 -5.59 10.54
CA PRO A 305 -3.38 -6.94 10.34
C PRO A 305 -3.09 -7.66 11.66
N VAL A 306 -3.90 -8.66 12.01
CA VAL A 306 -3.70 -9.49 13.22
C VAL A 306 -2.80 -10.71 12.95
N GLN A 307 -2.89 -11.29 11.77
CA GLN A 307 -2.15 -12.44 11.22
C GLN A 307 -2.63 -13.80 11.71
N SER A 308 -2.98 -13.99 12.99
CA SER A 308 -3.52 -15.22 13.58
C SER A 308 -4.39 -14.89 14.79
N GLY A 309 -5.28 -15.79 15.17
CA GLY A 309 -6.06 -15.72 16.40
C GLY A 309 -5.48 -16.52 17.57
N SER A 310 -4.34 -17.20 17.37
CA SER A 310 -3.66 -17.99 18.39
C SER A 310 -2.46 -17.25 18.97
N ASP A 311 -2.38 -17.13 20.30
CA ASP A 311 -1.26 -16.52 21.00
C ASP A 311 0.05 -17.26 20.75
N LYS A 312 0.01 -18.59 20.63
CA LYS A 312 1.17 -19.42 20.29
C LYS A 312 1.74 -19.03 18.91
N VAL A 313 0.88 -18.89 17.91
CA VAL A 313 1.27 -18.52 16.55
C VAL A 313 1.72 -17.06 16.51
N LEU A 314 1.00 -16.14 17.16
CA LEU A 314 1.39 -14.72 17.26
C LEU A 314 2.78 -14.58 17.87
N LYS A 315 3.09 -15.30 18.94
CA LYS A 315 4.42 -15.32 19.55
C LYS A 315 5.49 -15.86 18.59
N ALA A 316 5.20 -16.95 17.87
CA ALA A 316 6.11 -17.51 16.87
C ALA A 316 6.34 -16.56 15.68
N MET A 317 5.33 -15.77 15.32
CA MET A 317 5.41 -14.69 14.33
C MET A 317 6.13 -13.44 14.84
N ASN A 318 6.56 -13.39 16.11
CA ASN A 318 7.07 -12.19 16.79
C ASN A 318 6.08 -11.01 16.73
N ARG A 319 4.78 -11.29 16.89
CA ARG A 319 3.76 -10.26 17.12
C ARG A 319 3.75 -9.93 18.60
N GLN A 320 3.77 -8.64 18.93
CA GLN A 320 3.92 -8.16 20.31
C GLN A 320 2.56 -7.80 20.94
N HIS A 321 1.53 -8.53 20.56
CA HIS A 321 0.20 -8.45 21.15
C HIS A 321 -0.38 -9.86 21.29
N THR A 322 -1.26 -10.01 22.25
CA THR A 322 -2.05 -11.22 22.46
C THR A 322 -3.40 -11.12 21.76
N ARG A 323 -4.08 -12.25 21.64
CA ARG A 323 -5.47 -12.31 21.17
C ARG A 323 -6.40 -11.41 22.00
N GLU A 324 -6.27 -11.41 23.32
CA GLU A 324 -7.12 -10.64 24.20
C GLU A 324 -6.88 -9.13 24.07
N GLU A 325 -5.63 -8.69 23.97
CA GLU A 325 -5.26 -7.30 23.71
C GLU A 325 -5.82 -6.82 22.37
N TYR A 326 -5.78 -7.66 21.33
CA TYR A 326 -6.37 -7.36 20.05
C TYR A 326 -7.89 -7.20 20.12
N ILE A 327 -8.58 -8.12 20.79
CA ILE A 327 -10.04 -8.06 21.00
C ILE A 327 -10.40 -6.74 21.71
N LYS A 328 -9.71 -6.42 22.80
CA LYS A 328 -9.94 -5.18 23.57
C LYS A 328 -9.70 -3.92 22.72
N LEU A 329 -8.69 -3.94 21.88
CA LEU A 329 -8.44 -2.82 20.93
C LEU A 329 -9.61 -2.66 19.97
N VAL A 330 -10.11 -3.76 19.38
CA VAL A 330 -11.27 -3.74 18.47
C VAL A 330 -12.53 -3.26 19.17
N GLU A 331 -12.78 -3.70 20.40
CA GLU A 331 -13.91 -3.24 21.22
C GLU A 331 -13.83 -1.73 21.51
N ASN A 332 -12.64 -1.21 21.84
CA ASN A 332 -12.40 0.22 22.01
C ASN A 332 -12.65 1.00 20.71
N ILE A 333 -12.22 0.47 19.55
CA ILE A 333 -12.49 1.12 18.26
C ILE A 333 -14.00 1.24 18.04
N PHE A 334 -14.77 0.15 18.20
CA PHE A 334 -16.22 0.19 17.99
C PHE A 334 -16.97 1.01 19.04
N GLN A 335 -16.44 1.11 20.27
CA GLN A 335 -17.01 1.97 21.29
C GLN A 335 -16.88 3.45 20.95
N ILE A 336 -15.72 3.87 20.40
CA ILE A 336 -15.43 5.27 20.08
C ILE A 336 -15.94 5.62 18.67
N ILE A 337 -15.87 4.71 17.72
CA ILE A 337 -16.30 4.87 16.32
C ILE A 337 -17.20 3.68 15.96
N PRO A 338 -18.50 3.72 16.27
CA PRO A 338 -19.40 2.56 16.12
C PRO A 338 -19.56 2.05 14.69
N ASP A 339 -19.41 2.92 13.69
CA ASP A 339 -19.50 2.62 12.27
C ASP A 339 -18.15 2.36 11.59
N CYS A 340 -17.09 2.18 12.37
CA CYS A 340 -15.76 1.89 11.84
C CYS A 340 -15.74 0.54 11.12
N SER A 341 -15.18 0.53 9.93
CA SER A 341 -14.85 -0.71 9.22
C SER A 341 -13.43 -1.15 9.55
N ILE A 342 -13.27 -2.41 9.94
CA ILE A 342 -11.96 -3.01 10.20
C ILE A 342 -11.69 -4.07 9.15
N SER A 343 -10.51 -4.01 8.52
CA SER A 343 -9.97 -5.08 7.68
C SER A 343 -8.74 -5.71 8.30
N HIS A 344 -8.43 -6.93 7.88
CA HIS A 344 -7.34 -7.71 8.44
C HIS A 344 -6.44 -8.34 7.38
N ASP A 345 -5.27 -8.82 7.81
CA ASP A 345 -4.49 -9.87 7.15
C ASP A 345 -4.48 -11.11 8.03
N MET A 346 -4.63 -12.29 7.40
CA MET A 346 -4.50 -13.61 8.03
C MET A 346 -3.54 -14.49 7.25
N ILE A 347 -2.68 -15.20 7.96
CA ILE A 347 -1.77 -16.21 7.40
C ILE A 347 -2.17 -17.57 7.97
N SER A 348 -2.57 -18.50 7.11
CA SER A 348 -2.87 -19.89 7.47
C SER A 348 -1.67 -20.79 7.21
N GLY A 349 -1.50 -21.82 8.03
CA GLY A 349 -0.45 -22.81 7.87
C GLY A 349 0.94 -22.27 8.18
N PHE A 350 1.06 -21.35 9.15
CA PHE A 350 2.36 -20.93 9.68
C PHE A 350 3.04 -22.13 10.38
N PRO A 351 4.40 -22.26 10.33
CA PRO A 351 5.09 -23.39 10.94
C PRO A 351 4.61 -23.71 12.36
N ASN A 352 4.34 -25.00 12.61
CA ASN A 352 3.82 -25.54 13.87
C ASN A 352 2.40 -25.08 14.28
N GLU A 353 1.62 -24.50 13.36
CA GLU A 353 0.21 -24.18 13.59
C GLU A 353 -0.60 -25.48 13.75
N SER A 354 -1.19 -25.72 14.91
CA SER A 354 -2.08 -26.86 15.17
C SER A 354 -3.50 -26.59 14.65
N GLU A 355 -4.35 -27.61 14.68
CA GLU A 355 -5.78 -27.43 14.37
C GLU A 355 -6.48 -26.53 15.39
N GLN A 356 -6.09 -26.58 16.66
CA GLN A 356 -6.61 -25.69 17.70
C GLN A 356 -6.21 -24.22 17.39
N ASP A 357 -4.97 -23.96 16.98
CA ASP A 357 -4.50 -22.62 16.60
C ASP A 357 -5.30 -22.05 15.42
N HIS A 358 -5.65 -22.91 14.45
CA HIS A 358 -6.53 -22.56 13.34
C HIS A 358 -7.95 -22.22 13.80
N ASN A 359 -8.54 -23.06 14.68
CA ASN A 359 -9.86 -22.83 15.27
C ASN A 359 -9.89 -21.54 16.10
N ASP A 360 -8.82 -21.21 16.81
CA ASP A 360 -8.67 -19.92 17.51
C ASP A 360 -8.73 -18.76 16.54
N THR A 361 -8.13 -18.89 15.35
CA THR A 361 -8.20 -17.87 14.29
C THR A 361 -9.63 -17.71 13.77
N LEU A 362 -10.34 -18.80 13.48
CA LEU A 362 -11.74 -18.74 13.05
C LEU A 362 -12.64 -18.12 14.13
N SER A 363 -12.45 -18.49 15.41
CA SER A 363 -13.25 -17.93 16.50
C SER A 363 -12.96 -16.44 16.76
N LEU A 364 -11.74 -15.95 16.49
CA LEU A 364 -11.46 -14.52 16.51
C LEU A 364 -12.22 -13.80 15.40
N MET A 365 -12.23 -14.37 14.19
CA MET A 365 -12.96 -13.80 13.06
C MET A 365 -14.47 -13.71 13.34
N GLU A 366 -15.06 -14.76 13.95
CA GLU A 366 -16.47 -14.77 14.37
C GLU A 366 -16.78 -13.69 15.41
N LYS A 367 -15.86 -13.42 16.34
CA LYS A 367 -16.03 -12.37 17.33
C LYS A 367 -15.97 -10.98 16.71
N VAL A 368 -15.01 -10.70 15.83
CA VAL A 368 -14.77 -9.38 15.24
C VAL A 368 -15.71 -9.07 14.07
N LYS A 369 -16.00 -10.05 13.21
CA LYS A 369 -16.79 -9.93 11.97
C LYS A 369 -16.23 -8.83 11.07
N TYR A 370 -15.01 -9.03 10.58
CA TYR A 370 -14.31 -8.05 9.75
C TYR A 370 -15.09 -7.67 8.48
N SER A 371 -15.00 -6.41 8.09
CA SER A 371 -15.63 -5.92 6.86
C SER A 371 -14.95 -6.48 5.61
N PHE A 372 -13.63 -6.67 5.69
CA PHE A 372 -12.81 -7.14 4.59
C PHE A 372 -11.53 -7.80 5.12
N GLY A 373 -10.86 -8.65 4.30
CA GLY A 373 -9.59 -9.25 4.69
C GLY A 373 -8.74 -9.69 3.50
N TYR A 374 -7.42 -9.73 3.73
CA TYR A 374 -6.47 -10.39 2.86
C TYR A 374 -5.98 -11.67 3.55
N MET A 375 -6.14 -12.79 2.89
CA MET A 375 -5.89 -14.10 3.46
C MET A 375 -4.87 -14.83 2.60
N PHE A 376 -3.86 -15.40 3.24
CA PHE A 376 -2.73 -16.02 2.57
C PHE A 376 -2.38 -17.37 3.21
N LYS A 377 -1.91 -18.31 2.38
CA LYS A 377 -1.11 -19.43 2.90
C LYS A 377 0.27 -18.91 3.30
N TYR A 378 0.82 -19.45 4.37
CA TYR A 378 2.22 -19.23 4.66
C TYR A 378 3.06 -19.69 3.46
N SER A 379 4.01 -18.88 3.08
CA SER A 379 5.00 -19.19 2.06
C SER A 379 6.34 -18.71 2.58
N GLU A 380 7.27 -19.62 2.74
CA GLU A 380 8.61 -19.31 3.19
C GLU A 380 9.27 -18.24 2.31
N ARG A 381 9.92 -17.27 2.94
CA ARG A 381 10.65 -16.20 2.26
C ARG A 381 12.13 -16.28 2.64
N PRO A 382 13.02 -16.54 1.68
CA PRO A 382 14.45 -16.58 1.95
C PRO A 382 14.95 -15.33 2.67
N GLY A 383 15.76 -15.53 3.69
CA GLY A 383 16.36 -14.45 4.48
C GLY A 383 15.56 -14.00 5.69
N THR A 384 14.29 -14.39 5.83
CA THR A 384 13.46 -14.10 7.00
C THR A 384 13.87 -14.93 8.22
N LEU A 385 13.47 -14.47 9.41
CA LEU A 385 13.73 -15.21 10.65
C LEU A 385 12.99 -16.56 10.68
N ALA A 386 11.76 -16.60 10.16
CA ALA A 386 10.99 -17.85 10.06
C ALA A 386 11.72 -18.87 9.18
N ALA A 387 12.14 -18.50 7.98
CA ALA A 387 12.88 -19.37 7.07
C ALA A 387 14.22 -19.89 7.64
N LYS A 388 14.84 -19.15 8.58
CA LYS A 388 16.10 -19.54 9.20
C LYS A 388 15.93 -20.42 10.44
N LYS A 389 14.81 -20.34 11.13
CA LYS A 389 14.64 -20.92 12.48
C LYS A 389 13.50 -21.91 12.59
N LEU A 390 12.56 -21.90 11.64
CA LEU A 390 11.36 -22.73 11.69
C LEU A 390 11.34 -23.63 10.45
N GLU A 391 10.98 -24.88 10.65
CA GLU A 391 10.71 -25.81 9.56
C GLU A 391 9.26 -25.64 9.11
N ASP A 392 9.01 -25.52 7.81
CA ASP A 392 7.68 -25.46 7.23
C ASP A 392 7.08 -26.86 7.18
N ASN A 393 6.55 -27.29 8.33
CA ASN A 393 6.07 -28.64 8.59
C ASN A 393 4.56 -28.82 8.36
N ILE A 394 3.88 -27.82 7.79
CA ILE A 394 2.46 -27.93 7.43
C ILE A 394 2.35 -28.21 5.94
N ASP A 395 1.74 -29.32 5.57
CA ASP A 395 1.54 -29.70 4.19
C ASP A 395 0.61 -28.73 3.41
N GLU A 396 0.78 -28.69 2.10
CA GLU A 396 0.06 -27.75 1.23
C GLU A 396 -1.46 -28.00 1.16
N GLU A 397 -1.91 -29.23 1.41
CA GLU A 397 -3.33 -29.58 1.45
C GLU A 397 -3.97 -28.98 2.70
N THR A 398 -3.35 -29.17 3.86
CA THR A 398 -3.78 -28.55 5.13
C THR A 398 -3.80 -27.03 5.06
N LYS A 399 -2.72 -26.39 4.52
CA LYS A 399 -2.69 -24.93 4.30
C LYS A 399 -3.84 -24.47 3.41
N SER A 400 -4.12 -25.21 2.34
CA SER A 400 -5.18 -24.86 1.38
C SER A 400 -6.58 -25.02 1.98
N ARG A 401 -6.83 -26.07 2.75
CA ARG A 401 -8.08 -26.30 3.49
C ARG A 401 -8.34 -25.16 4.47
N ARG A 402 -7.37 -24.88 5.35
CA ARG A 402 -7.47 -23.80 6.34
C ARG A 402 -7.69 -22.45 5.70
N LEU A 403 -6.98 -22.15 4.62
CA LEU A 403 -7.20 -20.91 3.86
C LEU A 403 -8.63 -20.84 3.30
N SER A 404 -9.17 -21.95 2.78
CA SER A 404 -10.54 -21.97 2.24
C SER A 404 -11.57 -21.69 3.33
N GLU A 405 -11.42 -22.27 4.52
CA GLU A 405 -12.29 -22.04 5.68
C GLU A 405 -12.26 -20.56 6.12
N ILE A 406 -11.08 -19.95 6.22
CA ILE A 406 -10.92 -18.51 6.52
C ILE A 406 -11.61 -17.65 5.44
N VAL A 407 -11.44 -17.98 4.15
CA VAL A 407 -12.03 -17.24 3.03
C VAL A 407 -13.56 -17.34 3.05
N GLU A 408 -14.11 -18.52 3.28
CA GLU A 408 -15.56 -18.73 3.36
C GLU A 408 -16.17 -17.93 4.52
N LEU A 409 -15.53 -17.98 5.70
CA LEU A 409 -15.96 -17.22 6.86
C LEU A 409 -15.89 -15.71 6.61
N GLN A 410 -14.80 -15.22 6.00
CA GLN A 410 -14.66 -13.81 5.65
C GLN A 410 -15.74 -13.36 4.65
N GLN A 411 -16.11 -14.19 3.68
CA GLN A 411 -17.18 -13.85 2.74
C GLN A 411 -18.52 -13.67 3.44
N LYS A 412 -18.83 -14.54 4.42
CA LYS A 412 -20.04 -14.42 5.26
C LYS A 412 -20.01 -13.11 6.07
N HIS A 413 -18.88 -12.79 6.70
CA HIS A 413 -18.72 -11.56 7.47
C HIS A 413 -18.78 -10.31 6.59
N SER A 414 -18.12 -10.31 5.43
CA SER A 414 -18.19 -9.19 4.49
C SER A 414 -19.61 -8.93 4.00
N LEU A 415 -20.40 -10.00 3.74
CA LEU A 415 -21.80 -9.85 3.38
C LEU A 415 -22.64 -9.33 4.55
N TYR A 416 -22.40 -9.84 5.77
CA TYR A 416 -23.05 -9.35 6.99
C TYR A 416 -22.83 -7.85 7.18
N ARG A 417 -21.56 -7.39 7.14
CA ARG A 417 -21.21 -5.96 7.26
C ARG A 417 -21.77 -5.11 6.12
N SER A 418 -21.78 -5.63 4.89
CA SER A 418 -22.36 -4.91 3.76
C SER A 418 -23.87 -4.72 3.90
N LYS A 419 -24.59 -5.68 4.45
CA LYS A 419 -26.04 -5.60 4.70
C LYS A 419 -26.39 -4.51 5.72
N GLU A 420 -25.50 -4.17 6.64
CA GLU A 420 -25.72 -3.09 7.62
C GLU A 420 -25.88 -1.71 6.97
N PHE A 421 -25.47 -1.55 5.71
CA PHE A 421 -25.63 -0.31 4.95
C PHE A 421 -26.96 -0.20 4.20
N ILE A 422 -27.72 -1.29 4.03
CA ILE A 422 -28.99 -1.26 3.29
C ILE A 422 -29.97 -0.32 3.99
N GLY A 423 -30.57 0.59 3.22
CA GLY A 423 -31.47 1.63 3.71
C GLY A 423 -30.78 2.89 4.26
N LYS A 424 -29.46 2.85 4.48
CA LYS A 424 -28.68 4.02 4.90
C LYS A 424 -28.26 4.88 3.69
N THR A 425 -28.06 6.17 3.97
CA THR A 425 -27.41 7.09 3.04
C THR A 425 -25.94 7.23 3.43
N VAL A 426 -25.05 7.04 2.46
CA VAL A 426 -23.60 7.15 2.63
C VAL A 426 -23.01 8.18 1.69
N GLU A 427 -22.03 8.93 2.16
CA GLU A 427 -21.23 9.82 1.33
C GLU A 427 -20.21 9.02 0.51
N VAL A 428 -20.20 9.22 -0.79
CA VAL A 428 -19.35 8.53 -1.75
C VAL A 428 -18.52 9.53 -2.53
N LEU A 429 -17.20 9.33 -2.58
CA LEU A 429 -16.33 10.03 -3.52
C LEU A 429 -16.28 9.24 -4.81
N ILE A 430 -16.69 9.86 -5.93
CA ILE A 430 -16.67 9.24 -7.25
C ILE A 430 -15.23 9.15 -7.75
N GLU A 431 -14.75 7.94 -8.03
CA GLU A 431 -13.35 7.72 -8.44
C GLU A 431 -13.22 7.35 -9.92
N LYS A 432 -14.25 6.73 -10.49
CA LYS A 432 -14.22 6.18 -11.86
C LYS A 432 -15.56 5.67 -12.31
N GLU A 433 -15.61 5.29 -13.59
CA GLU A 433 -16.70 4.46 -14.12
C GLU A 433 -16.69 3.05 -13.51
N SER A 434 -17.87 2.44 -13.38
CA SER A 434 -17.98 1.06 -12.93
C SER A 434 -17.38 0.11 -13.97
N LYS A 435 -16.59 -0.88 -13.51
CA LYS A 435 -15.97 -1.89 -14.39
C LYS A 435 -17.00 -2.80 -15.12
N LYS A 436 -18.24 -2.86 -14.62
CA LYS A 436 -19.27 -3.75 -15.15
C LYS A 436 -20.27 -3.02 -16.06
N SER A 437 -20.31 -1.70 -16.02
CA SER A 437 -21.26 -0.89 -16.77
C SER A 437 -20.73 0.54 -16.92
N ASN A 438 -20.69 1.04 -18.12
CA ASN A 438 -20.38 2.44 -18.43
C ASN A 438 -21.52 3.41 -18.07
N LEU A 439 -22.69 2.88 -17.69
CA LEU A 439 -23.86 3.65 -17.24
C LEU A 439 -23.85 3.89 -15.71
N HIS A 440 -22.80 3.46 -15.00
CA HIS A 440 -22.71 3.60 -13.55
C HIS A 440 -21.38 4.21 -13.12
N TRP A 441 -21.44 5.03 -12.08
CA TRP A 441 -20.28 5.47 -11.33
C TRP A 441 -19.85 4.42 -10.29
N ALA A 442 -18.58 4.44 -9.95
CA ALA A 442 -18.03 3.69 -8.84
C ALA A 442 -17.13 4.61 -7.99
N GLY A 443 -17.35 4.59 -6.70
CA GLY A 443 -16.56 5.34 -5.73
C GLY A 443 -16.44 4.58 -4.43
N ARG A 444 -15.88 5.22 -3.39
CA ARG A 444 -15.78 4.65 -2.04
C ARG A 444 -16.42 5.56 -1.00
N ASN A 445 -17.08 4.93 -0.03
CA ASN A 445 -17.56 5.62 1.16
C ASN A 445 -16.43 5.81 2.20
N GLN A 446 -16.72 6.42 3.36
CA GLN A 446 -15.75 6.60 4.45
C GLN A 446 -15.22 5.26 4.99
N GLN A 447 -16.03 4.21 5.02
CA GLN A 447 -15.65 2.86 5.46
C GLN A 447 -14.85 2.06 4.42
N ASN A 448 -14.37 2.72 3.37
CA ASN A 448 -13.59 2.11 2.28
C ASN A 448 -14.33 1.05 1.45
N THR A 449 -15.66 1.02 1.54
CA THR A 449 -16.48 0.09 0.76
C THR A 449 -16.79 0.69 -0.61
N THR A 450 -16.65 -0.12 -1.66
CA THR A 450 -17.03 0.29 -3.02
C THR A 450 -18.54 0.46 -3.13
N VAL A 451 -18.98 1.60 -3.65
CA VAL A 451 -20.38 1.92 -3.93
C VAL A 451 -20.55 2.13 -5.44
N VAL A 452 -21.59 1.53 -6.02
CA VAL A 452 -21.93 1.66 -7.43
C VAL A 452 -23.37 2.18 -7.55
N PHE A 453 -23.56 3.20 -8.39
CA PHE A 453 -24.87 3.83 -8.63
C PHE A 453 -24.95 4.37 -10.06
N PRO A 454 -26.17 4.60 -10.63
CA PRO A 454 -26.36 5.12 -11.97
C PRO A 454 -25.64 6.47 -12.18
N LYS A 455 -25.14 6.67 -13.41
CA LYS A 455 -24.64 7.99 -13.82
C LYS A 455 -25.82 8.94 -13.99
N GLU A 456 -25.68 10.07 -13.36
CA GLU A 456 -26.57 11.22 -13.50
C GLU A 456 -25.70 12.45 -13.80
N ASN A 457 -26.08 13.61 -13.30
CA ASN A 457 -25.34 14.87 -13.50
C ASN A 457 -24.12 15.01 -12.57
N TYR A 458 -23.44 13.92 -12.24
CA TYR A 458 -22.25 13.87 -11.38
C TYR A 458 -21.00 13.55 -12.21
N SER A 459 -19.84 13.90 -11.66
CA SER A 459 -18.53 13.74 -12.30
C SER A 459 -17.54 13.03 -11.38
N ILE A 460 -16.45 12.52 -11.95
CA ILE A 460 -15.32 11.99 -11.17
C ILE A 460 -14.78 13.12 -10.29
N GLY A 461 -14.58 12.83 -9.00
CA GLY A 461 -14.14 13.79 -7.99
C GLY A 461 -15.27 14.40 -7.16
N ASP A 462 -16.54 14.21 -7.53
CA ASP A 462 -17.66 14.69 -6.73
C ASP A 462 -17.89 13.82 -5.50
N PHE A 463 -18.29 14.46 -4.40
CA PHE A 463 -18.85 13.80 -3.22
C PHE A 463 -20.38 13.77 -3.35
N VAL A 464 -20.95 12.57 -3.31
CA VAL A 464 -22.38 12.33 -3.54
C VAL A 464 -22.97 11.52 -2.40
N ASN A 465 -24.15 11.91 -1.94
CA ASN A 465 -24.92 11.12 -0.99
C ASN A 465 -25.70 10.05 -1.75
N VAL A 466 -25.44 8.77 -1.44
CA VAL A 466 -26.04 7.62 -2.09
C VAL A 466 -26.86 6.82 -1.09
N LYS A 467 -28.14 6.61 -1.37
CA LYS A 467 -29.01 5.70 -0.60
C LYS A 467 -28.77 4.28 -1.07
N ILE A 468 -28.39 3.40 -0.14
CA ILE A 468 -28.05 2.02 -0.44
C ILE A 468 -29.32 1.16 -0.48
N ASN A 469 -29.57 0.52 -1.63
CA ASN A 469 -30.73 -0.32 -1.87
C ASN A 469 -30.42 -1.81 -1.75
N SER A 470 -29.20 -2.22 -2.11
CA SER A 470 -28.75 -3.62 -2.07
C SER A 470 -27.24 -3.74 -1.94
N CYS A 471 -26.73 -4.93 -1.73
CA CYS A 471 -25.31 -5.17 -1.64
C CYS A 471 -24.89 -6.58 -2.09
N THR A 472 -23.59 -6.72 -2.34
CA THR A 472 -22.86 -7.99 -2.36
C THR A 472 -21.85 -8.01 -1.21
N SER A 473 -21.09 -9.08 -1.05
CA SER A 473 -19.97 -9.10 -0.07
C SER A 473 -18.85 -8.10 -0.34
N ALA A 474 -18.84 -7.40 -1.49
CA ALA A 474 -17.75 -6.52 -1.88
C ALA A 474 -18.19 -5.17 -2.45
N THR A 475 -19.50 -4.93 -2.60
CA THR A 475 -20.00 -3.74 -3.29
C THR A 475 -21.39 -3.39 -2.76
N LEU A 476 -21.58 -2.14 -2.42
CA LEU A 476 -22.88 -1.54 -2.14
C LEU A 476 -23.47 -1.01 -3.44
N ILE A 477 -24.79 -1.12 -3.60
CA ILE A 477 -25.52 -0.67 -4.79
C ILE A 477 -26.62 0.26 -4.30
N GLY A 478 -26.73 1.42 -4.91
CA GLY A 478 -27.70 2.42 -4.50
C GLY A 478 -28.04 3.43 -5.59
N GLU A 479 -28.69 4.50 -5.19
CA GLU A 479 -29.09 5.62 -6.01
C GLU A 479 -28.60 6.92 -5.39
N ALA A 480 -28.07 7.81 -6.20
CA ALA A 480 -27.68 9.13 -5.76
C ALA A 480 -28.91 9.97 -5.41
N ILE A 481 -28.84 10.71 -4.31
CA ILE A 481 -29.96 11.56 -3.88
C ILE A 481 -29.62 13.04 -3.90
N ALA A 482 -28.37 13.41 -3.72
CA ALA A 482 -27.88 14.80 -3.75
C ALA A 482 -26.34 14.85 -3.75
N PHE A 483 -25.77 15.99 -4.14
CA PHE A 483 -24.40 16.33 -3.80
C PHE A 483 -24.20 16.31 -2.28
N SER A 484 -23.03 15.90 -1.82
CA SER A 484 -22.67 16.04 -0.42
C SER A 484 -22.28 17.49 -0.09
N LYS A 485 -22.38 17.85 1.19
CA LYS A 485 -21.87 19.13 1.73
C LYS A 485 -20.36 19.34 1.50
N ASN A 486 -19.62 18.28 1.19
CA ASN A 486 -18.16 18.27 0.98
C ASN A 486 -17.77 18.48 -0.50
N ASN A 487 -18.73 18.70 -1.39
CA ASN A 487 -18.48 18.89 -2.81
C ASN A 487 -17.95 20.30 -3.14
#